data_168f535ebe6d77873f657a5c2e2caceb
#
_entry.id   168f535ebe6d77873f657a5c2e2caceb
#
_cell.length_a   1.000
_cell.length_b   1.000
_cell.length_c   1.000
_cell.angle_alpha   90.00
_cell.angle_beta   90.00
_cell.angle_gamma   90.00
#
_symmetry.space_group_name_H-M   'P 1'
#
loop_
_entity.id
_entity.type
_entity.pdbx_description
1 polymer ?
#
loop_
_entity_poly.entity_id
_entity_poly.type
_entity_poly.pdbx_seq_one_letter_code
_entity_poly.pdbx_strand_id
1 'polypeptide(L)'
;KDEGKMMETSQIILIVFILSLVLYNYSGLYVSRKYDAKIPFWSTILKGHDPTFYLVYGSYLALVIGAALAIITERFQLPLTIAGFGVILVSIVINLLARQELARNWSPLAGTSAEQSLIKSGIYAHIRHPIYTSGILLSLGLALITSSLWGSALFILAVIAFVVRINAEEKALLAKFGVEY
;
A
#
# COMPACT_ATOMS: atom_id res chain seq x y z
N LYS A 1 32.21 -6.64 -20.13
CA LYS A 1 31.22 -5.84 -20.92
C LYS A 1 29.79 -6.10 -20.42
N ASP A 2 29.47 -7.32 -19.99
CA ASP A 2 28.14 -7.69 -19.46
C ASP A 2 27.92 -7.21 -18.02
N GLU A 3 28.95 -7.23 -17.18
CA GLU A 3 28.86 -6.72 -15.79
C GLU A 3 28.56 -5.22 -15.74
N GLY A 4 29.21 -4.42 -16.60
CA GLY A 4 28.92 -2.97 -16.67
C GLY A 4 27.47 -2.67 -17.10
N LYS A 5 26.94 -3.44 -18.06
CA LYS A 5 25.57 -3.28 -18.52
C LYS A 5 24.54 -3.72 -17.47
N MET A 6 24.85 -4.76 -16.70
CA MET A 6 23.96 -5.23 -15.62
C MET A 6 23.94 -4.23 -14.47
N MET A 7 25.07 -3.63 -14.13
CA MET A 7 25.17 -2.57 -13.12
C MET A 7 24.42 -1.30 -13.51
N GLU A 8 24.44 -0.90 -14.80
CA GLU A 8 23.60 0.21 -15.27
C GLU A 8 22.09 -0.11 -15.19
N THR A 9 21.72 -1.36 -15.51
CA THR A 9 20.32 -1.80 -15.44
C THR A 9 19.81 -1.78 -14.00
N SER A 10 20.57 -2.29 -13.03
CA SER A 10 20.15 -2.30 -11.62
C SER A 10 20.03 -0.89 -11.03
N GLN A 11 20.86 0.06 -11.45
CA GLN A 11 20.76 1.46 -11.05
C GLN A 11 19.46 2.10 -11.57
N ILE A 12 19.11 1.88 -12.85
CA ILE A 12 17.86 2.39 -13.42
C ILE A 12 16.66 1.80 -12.69
N ILE A 13 16.65 0.48 -12.45
CA ILE A 13 15.60 -0.21 -11.71
C ILE A 13 15.47 0.38 -10.29
N LEU A 14 16.59 0.64 -9.61
CA LEU A 14 16.58 1.23 -8.27
C LEU A 14 15.97 2.65 -8.26
N ILE A 15 16.28 3.47 -9.26
CA ILE A 15 15.70 4.81 -9.41
C ILE A 15 14.17 4.69 -9.60
N VAL A 16 13.71 3.84 -10.53
CA VAL A 16 12.29 3.61 -10.78
C VAL A 16 11.59 3.07 -9.54
N PHE A 17 12.23 2.17 -8.80
CA PHE A 17 11.74 1.64 -7.54
C PHE A 17 11.52 2.75 -6.49
N ILE A 18 12.53 3.58 -6.25
CA ILE A 18 12.44 4.69 -5.30
C ILE A 18 11.34 5.68 -5.72
N LEU A 19 11.29 6.06 -6.99
CA LEU A 19 10.25 6.95 -7.51
C LEU A 19 8.84 6.38 -7.33
N SER A 20 8.67 5.07 -7.55
CA SER A 20 7.38 4.39 -7.36
C SER A 20 6.92 4.43 -5.89
N LEU A 21 7.84 4.19 -4.94
CA LEU A 21 7.55 4.29 -3.51
C LEU A 21 7.23 5.73 -3.08
N VAL A 22 7.98 6.70 -3.60
CA VAL A 22 7.73 8.14 -3.34
C VAL A 22 6.34 8.52 -3.83
N LEU A 23 5.98 8.15 -5.07
CA LEU A 23 4.67 8.46 -5.66
C LEU A 23 3.52 7.81 -4.86
N TYR A 24 3.67 6.54 -4.48
CA TYR A 24 2.66 5.86 -3.68
C TYR A 24 2.43 6.55 -2.33
N ASN A 25 3.50 6.86 -1.60
CA ASN A 25 3.40 7.50 -0.29
C ASN A 25 2.99 8.98 -0.40
N TYR A 26 3.47 9.70 -1.43
CA TYR A 26 3.12 11.10 -1.66
C TYR A 26 1.62 11.29 -1.91
N SER A 27 0.94 10.31 -2.53
CA SER A 27 -0.51 10.37 -2.74
C SER A 27 -1.29 10.63 -1.43
N GLY A 28 -0.87 10.01 -0.33
CA GLY A 28 -1.45 10.23 0.99
C GLY A 28 -1.17 11.63 1.55
N LEU A 29 0.06 12.10 1.42
CA LEU A 29 0.46 13.45 1.85
C LEU A 29 -0.25 14.54 1.04
N TYR A 30 -0.37 14.35 -0.27
CA TYR A 30 -1.06 15.28 -1.16
C TYR A 30 -2.52 15.45 -0.75
N VAL A 31 -3.24 14.35 -0.59
CA VAL A 31 -4.66 14.38 -0.20
C VAL A 31 -4.84 14.97 1.20
N SER A 32 -3.98 14.59 2.16
CA SER A 32 -4.00 15.15 3.51
C SER A 32 -3.85 16.67 3.52
N ARG A 33 -2.91 17.20 2.75
CA ARG A 33 -2.69 18.66 2.64
C ARG A 33 -3.84 19.35 1.93
N LYS A 34 -4.34 18.78 0.83
CA LYS A 34 -5.41 19.36 0.03
C LYS A 34 -6.73 19.51 0.81
N TYR A 35 -7.04 18.57 1.69
CA TYR A 35 -8.30 18.52 2.43
C TYR A 35 -8.15 18.87 3.92
N ASP A 36 -6.98 19.39 4.32
CA ASP A 36 -6.66 19.73 5.73
C ASP A 36 -6.96 18.56 6.70
N ALA A 37 -6.73 17.35 6.21
CA ALA A 37 -6.89 16.15 7.02
C ALA A 37 -5.74 16.11 8.03
N LYS A 38 -6.03 16.40 9.27
CA LYS A 38 -5.08 16.29 10.40
C LYS A 38 -4.79 14.81 10.65
N ILE A 39 -3.79 14.28 9.93
CA ILE A 39 -3.30 12.93 10.17
C ILE A 39 -2.08 13.05 11.04
N PRO A 40 -2.20 12.83 12.35
CA PRO A 40 -1.06 12.77 13.22
C PRO A 40 -0.37 11.41 13.04
N PHE A 41 0.35 11.22 11.91
CA PHE A 41 1.05 9.98 11.57
C PHE A 41 1.86 9.43 12.75
N TRP A 42 2.65 10.30 13.40
CA TRP A 42 3.46 9.92 14.56
C TRP A 42 2.63 9.60 15.79
N SER A 43 1.56 10.35 16.06
CA SER A 43 0.70 10.02 17.20
C SER A 43 -0.11 8.75 16.98
N THR A 44 -0.42 8.42 15.73
CA THR A 44 -1.05 7.16 15.33
C THR A 44 -0.11 5.98 15.57
N ILE A 45 1.16 6.11 15.18
CA ILE A 45 2.18 5.07 15.43
C ILE A 45 2.47 4.93 16.93
N LEU A 46 2.58 6.04 17.67
CA LEU A 46 3.01 6.01 19.06
C LEU A 46 1.87 5.78 20.06
N LYS A 47 0.63 6.13 19.73
CA LYS A 47 -0.54 6.02 20.60
C LYS A 47 -1.56 4.98 20.15
N GLY A 48 -1.46 4.50 18.92
CA GLY A 48 -2.40 3.54 18.35
C GLY A 48 -2.10 2.13 18.86
N HIS A 49 -3.03 1.55 19.62
CA HIS A 49 -2.99 0.16 20.04
C HIS A 49 -3.69 -0.74 19.00
N ASP A 50 -3.50 -0.47 17.71
CA ASP A 50 -4.07 -1.28 16.64
C ASP A 50 -3.01 -2.27 16.10
N PRO A 51 -3.02 -3.53 16.55
CA PRO A 51 -2.03 -4.52 16.13
C PRO A 51 -2.10 -4.81 14.63
N THR A 52 -3.25 -4.59 13.99
CA THR A 52 -3.43 -4.83 12.55
C THR A 52 -2.66 -3.80 11.73
N PHE A 53 -2.51 -2.57 12.23
CA PHE A 53 -1.68 -1.55 11.63
C PHE A 53 -0.22 -1.98 11.55
N TYR A 54 0.34 -2.46 12.67
CA TYR A 54 1.74 -2.89 12.71
C TYR A 54 2.00 -4.12 11.83
N LEU A 55 1.02 -5.03 11.72
CA LEU A 55 1.12 -6.21 10.87
C LEU A 55 1.18 -5.81 9.38
N VAL A 56 0.32 -4.89 8.93
CA VAL A 56 0.32 -4.38 7.55
C VAL A 56 1.60 -3.61 7.24
N TYR A 57 1.99 -2.67 8.10
CA TYR A 57 3.19 -1.87 7.87
C TYR A 57 4.49 -2.68 7.99
N GLY A 58 4.56 -3.64 8.91
CA GLY A 58 5.70 -4.53 9.05
C GLY A 58 5.89 -5.42 7.81
N SER A 59 4.82 -6.00 7.29
CA SER A 59 4.89 -6.79 6.05
C SER A 59 5.26 -5.94 4.82
N TYR A 60 4.71 -4.74 4.72
CA TYR A 60 5.09 -3.77 3.69
C TYR A 60 6.58 -3.42 3.76
N LEU A 61 7.09 -3.05 4.93
CA LEU A 61 8.49 -2.70 5.12
C LEU A 61 9.42 -3.87 4.79
N ALA A 62 9.06 -5.09 5.20
CA ALA A 62 9.82 -6.28 4.87
C ALA A 62 9.90 -6.54 3.35
N LEU A 63 8.78 -6.33 2.62
CA LEU A 63 8.74 -6.43 1.16
C LEU A 63 9.58 -5.33 0.48
N VAL A 64 9.52 -4.09 0.98
CA VAL A 64 10.34 -2.98 0.45
C VAL A 64 11.82 -3.28 0.62
N ILE A 65 12.24 -3.73 1.81
CA ILE A 65 13.63 -4.12 2.06
C ILE A 65 14.04 -5.30 1.17
N GLY A 66 13.18 -6.33 1.05
CA GLY A 66 13.44 -7.49 0.21
C GLY A 66 13.61 -7.12 -1.26
N ALA A 67 12.75 -6.27 -1.81
CA ALA A 67 12.84 -5.77 -3.17
C ALA A 67 14.10 -4.92 -3.40
N ALA A 68 14.41 -4.01 -2.47
CA ALA A 68 15.63 -3.21 -2.53
C ALA A 68 16.90 -4.08 -2.53
N LEU A 69 16.97 -5.07 -1.63
CA LEU A 69 18.08 -6.02 -1.58
C LEU A 69 18.20 -6.84 -2.86
N ALA A 70 17.07 -7.32 -3.43
CA ALA A 70 17.07 -8.05 -4.70
C ALA A 70 17.66 -7.21 -5.85
N ILE A 71 17.30 -5.93 -5.92
CA ILE A 71 17.84 -5.00 -6.92
C ILE A 71 19.33 -4.73 -6.69
N ILE A 72 19.73 -4.39 -5.46
CA ILE A 72 21.12 -4.04 -5.11
C ILE A 72 22.07 -5.23 -5.29
N THR A 73 21.60 -6.45 -4.98
CA THR A 73 22.39 -7.68 -5.15
C THR A 73 22.22 -8.32 -6.53
N GLU A 74 21.53 -7.65 -7.44
CA GLU A 74 21.26 -8.11 -8.82
C GLU A 74 20.57 -9.48 -8.90
N ARG A 75 19.82 -9.86 -7.85
CA ARG A 75 19.06 -11.12 -7.75
C ARG A 75 17.62 -10.96 -8.19
N PHE A 76 17.34 -10.21 -9.24
CA PHE A 76 16.02 -10.01 -9.82
C PHE A 76 15.91 -10.66 -11.20
N GLN A 77 14.68 -10.93 -11.61
CA GLN A 77 14.36 -11.38 -12.97
C GLN A 77 13.68 -10.23 -13.71
N LEU A 78 14.30 -9.73 -14.77
CA LEU A 78 13.84 -8.53 -15.47
C LEU A 78 12.34 -8.62 -15.91
N PRO A 79 11.82 -9.73 -16.47
CA PRO A 79 10.40 -9.83 -16.81
C PRO A 79 9.48 -9.68 -15.60
N LEU A 80 9.82 -10.32 -14.47
CA LEU A 80 9.04 -10.20 -13.23
C LEU A 80 9.13 -8.79 -12.64
N THR A 81 10.29 -8.17 -12.73
CA THR A 81 10.50 -6.78 -12.28
C THR A 81 9.64 -5.79 -13.06
N ILE A 82 9.61 -5.93 -14.40
CA ILE A 82 8.77 -5.10 -15.28
C ILE A 82 7.29 -5.32 -14.95
N ALA A 83 6.85 -6.57 -14.80
CA ALA A 83 5.48 -6.90 -14.40
C ALA A 83 5.17 -6.30 -13.01
N GLY A 84 6.10 -6.40 -12.06
CA GLY A 84 5.98 -5.81 -10.73
C GLY A 84 5.76 -4.30 -10.77
N PHE A 85 6.52 -3.56 -11.57
CA PHE A 85 6.30 -2.12 -11.75
C PHE A 85 4.96 -1.81 -12.40
N GLY A 86 4.50 -2.61 -13.37
CA GLY A 86 3.16 -2.48 -13.95
C GLY A 86 2.06 -2.60 -12.88
N VAL A 87 2.16 -3.59 -11.99
CA VAL A 87 1.23 -3.78 -10.88
C VAL A 87 1.32 -2.63 -9.87
N ILE A 88 2.53 -2.14 -9.56
CA ILE A 88 2.72 -0.98 -8.66
C ILE A 88 2.08 0.27 -9.27
N LEU A 89 2.19 0.49 -10.56
CA LEU A 89 1.56 1.63 -11.23
C LEU A 89 0.03 1.59 -11.07
N VAL A 90 -0.60 0.44 -11.30
CA VAL A 90 -2.04 0.25 -11.07
C VAL A 90 -2.40 0.50 -9.60
N SER A 91 -1.58 0.01 -8.67
CA SER A 91 -1.73 0.26 -7.24
C SER A 91 -1.72 1.75 -6.91
N ILE A 92 -0.77 2.52 -7.46
CA ILE A 92 -0.66 3.97 -7.26
C ILE A 92 -1.93 4.69 -7.75
N VAL A 93 -2.45 4.33 -8.92
CA VAL A 93 -3.66 4.93 -9.49
C VAL A 93 -4.86 4.65 -8.58
N ILE A 94 -5.07 3.40 -8.18
CA ILE A 94 -6.17 3.02 -7.28
C ILE A 94 -6.04 3.75 -5.94
N ASN A 95 -4.84 3.82 -5.36
CA ASN A 95 -4.59 4.51 -4.11
C ASN A 95 -4.93 6.00 -4.18
N LEU A 96 -4.51 6.67 -5.27
CA LEU A 96 -4.79 8.08 -5.47
C LEU A 96 -6.28 8.36 -5.61
N LEU A 97 -6.98 7.60 -6.45
CA LEU A 97 -8.43 7.72 -6.64
C LEU A 97 -9.19 7.47 -5.34
N ALA A 98 -8.83 6.42 -4.60
CA ALA A 98 -9.46 6.07 -3.33
C ALA A 98 -9.29 7.17 -2.28
N ARG A 99 -8.09 7.72 -2.14
CA ARG A 99 -7.82 8.79 -1.18
C ARG A 99 -8.48 10.11 -1.55
N GLN A 100 -8.55 10.45 -2.84
CA GLN A 100 -9.26 11.65 -3.30
C GLN A 100 -10.76 11.57 -2.98
N GLU A 101 -11.37 10.40 -3.15
CA GLU A 101 -12.79 10.18 -2.87
C GLU A 101 -13.08 10.20 -1.36
N LEU A 102 -12.22 9.59 -0.54
CA LEU A 102 -12.35 9.65 0.92
C LEU A 102 -12.14 11.06 1.48
N ALA A 103 -11.26 11.85 0.86
CA ALA A 103 -10.97 13.22 1.29
C ALA A 103 -10.73 13.33 2.81
N ARG A 104 -11.59 14.07 3.54
CA ARG A 104 -11.50 14.24 5.00
C ARG A 104 -11.88 13.01 5.82
N ASN A 105 -12.59 12.06 5.22
CA ASN A 105 -13.02 10.83 5.91
C ASN A 105 -11.90 9.79 6.05
N TRP A 106 -10.73 10.04 5.45
CA TRP A 106 -9.62 9.09 5.52
C TRP A 106 -8.96 9.10 6.92
N SER A 107 -8.75 7.90 7.47
CA SER A 107 -7.99 7.67 8.71
C SER A 107 -7.03 6.49 8.53
N PRO A 108 -5.81 6.53 9.08
CA PRO A 108 -4.90 5.39 9.06
C PRO A 108 -5.28 4.30 10.06
N LEU A 109 -6.16 4.58 11.02
CA LEU A 109 -6.63 3.61 12.01
C LEU A 109 -7.86 2.85 11.51
N ALA A 110 -7.94 1.56 11.83
CA ALA A 110 -9.17 0.79 11.66
C ALA A 110 -10.20 1.29 12.69
N GLY A 111 -11.22 1.99 12.21
CA GLY A 111 -12.27 2.54 13.07
C GLY A 111 -13.01 3.69 12.40
N THR A 112 -14.10 4.10 13.02
CA THR A 112 -14.93 5.19 12.53
C THR A 112 -14.82 6.38 13.47
N SER A 113 -14.62 7.60 12.93
CA SER A 113 -14.76 8.83 13.69
C SER A 113 -16.25 9.25 13.77
N ALA A 114 -16.61 10.06 14.78
CA ALA A 114 -18.00 10.51 14.95
C ALA A 114 -18.55 11.24 13.71
N GLU A 115 -17.69 12.02 13.04
CA GLU A 115 -18.04 12.87 11.89
C GLU A 115 -17.89 12.16 10.53
N GLN A 116 -17.45 10.88 10.52
CA GLN A 116 -17.23 10.14 9.27
C GLN A 116 -18.56 9.82 8.58
N SER A 117 -18.68 10.17 7.30
CA SER A 117 -19.77 9.76 6.42
C SER A 117 -19.40 8.54 5.58
N LEU A 118 -20.40 7.78 5.19
CA LEU A 118 -20.23 6.62 4.30
C LEU A 118 -20.09 7.10 2.86
N ILE A 119 -18.95 6.80 2.23
CA ILE A 119 -18.67 7.14 0.84
C ILE A 119 -19.03 5.95 -0.05
N LYS A 120 -19.91 6.20 -1.03
CA LYS A 120 -20.40 5.20 -2.01
C LYS A 120 -20.20 5.66 -3.46
N SER A 121 -19.47 6.78 -3.67
CA SER A 121 -19.22 7.36 -4.98
C SER A 121 -17.84 6.97 -5.54
N GLY A 122 -17.61 7.31 -6.80
CA GLY A 122 -16.33 7.10 -7.47
C GLY A 122 -15.87 5.63 -7.43
N ILE A 123 -14.63 5.39 -7.06
CA ILE A 123 -14.08 4.03 -6.97
C ILE A 123 -14.78 3.18 -5.89
N TYR A 124 -15.36 3.81 -4.85
CA TYR A 124 -16.10 3.11 -3.78
C TYR A 124 -17.46 2.57 -4.24
N ALA A 125 -17.98 2.99 -5.38
CA ALA A 125 -19.15 2.38 -5.99
C ALA A 125 -18.87 0.97 -6.55
N HIS A 126 -17.59 0.62 -6.78
CA HIS A 126 -17.17 -0.62 -7.43
C HIS A 126 -16.35 -1.51 -6.52
N ILE A 127 -15.56 -0.93 -5.62
CA ILE A 127 -14.65 -1.63 -4.71
C ILE A 127 -14.89 -1.11 -3.29
N ARG A 128 -15.26 -1.98 -2.36
CA ARG A 128 -15.53 -1.58 -0.96
C ARG A 128 -14.29 -1.05 -0.24
N HIS A 129 -13.13 -1.65 -0.49
CA HIS A 129 -11.87 -1.34 0.19
C HIS A 129 -10.74 -1.00 -0.80
N PRO A 130 -10.88 0.07 -1.62
CA PRO A 130 -9.90 0.34 -2.69
C PRO A 130 -8.50 0.69 -2.16
N ILE A 131 -8.38 1.29 -0.97
CA ILE A 131 -7.07 1.52 -0.33
C ILE A 131 -6.38 0.20 0.01
N TYR A 132 -7.12 -0.78 0.56
CA TYR A 132 -6.53 -2.08 0.86
C TYR A 132 -6.24 -2.89 -0.41
N THR A 133 -7.11 -2.80 -1.43
CA THR A 133 -6.84 -3.35 -2.76
C THR A 133 -5.53 -2.80 -3.32
N SER A 134 -5.32 -1.49 -3.24
CA SER A 134 -4.06 -0.88 -3.67
C SER A 134 -2.86 -1.39 -2.85
N GLY A 135 -3.00 -1.54 -1.54
CA GLY A 135 -1.94 -2.09 -0.69
C GLY A 135 -1.57 -3.53 -1.03
N ILE A 136 -2.56 -4.38 -1.33
CA ILE A 136 -2.34 -5.76 -1.79
C ILE A 136 -1.63 -5.77 -3.14
N LEU A 137 -2.04 -4.93 -4.10
CA LEU A 137 -1.39 -4.81 -5.39
C LEU A 137 0.05 -4.29 -5.26
N LEU A 138 0.29 -3.29 -4.40
CA LEU A 138 1.64 -2.84 -4.09
C LEU A 138 2.50 -3.99 -3.56
N SER A 139 1.99 -4.75 -2.61
CA SER A 139 2.68 -5.90 -2.03
C SER A 139 2.98 -6.99 -3.08
N LEU A 140 2.04 -7.24 -4.00
CA LEU A 140 2.25 -8.16 -5.13
C LEU A 140 3.35 -7.66 -6.05
N GLY A 141 3.33 -6.39 -6.43
CA GLY A 141 4.36 -5.79 -7.28
C GLY A 141 5.75 -5.86 -6.65
N LEU A 142 5.86 -5.57 -5.35
CA LEU A 142 7.10 -5.70 -4.59
C LEU A 142 7.58 -7.17 -4.53
N ALA A 143 6.68 -8.12 -4.31
CA ALA A 143 7.00 -9.55 -4.30
C ALA A 143 7.51 -10.03 -5.67
N LEU A 144 6.93 -9.57 -6.77
CA LEU A 144 7.41 -9.87 -8.13
C LEU A 144 8.83 -9.34 -8.35
N ILE A 145 9.15 -8.14 -7.85
CA ILE A 145 10.51 -7.58 -7.94
C ILE A 145 11.52 -8.42 -7.17
N THR A 146 11.17 -8.98 -6.00
CA THR A 146 12.08 -9.86 -5.26
C THR A 146 12.45 -11.12 -6.03
N SER A 147 11.58 -11.57 -6.94
CA SER A 147 11.75 -12.79 -7.75
C SER A 147 12.14 -14.02 -6.92
N SER A 148 11.61 -14.14 -5.69
CA SER A 148 12.04 -15.14 -4.71
C SER A 148 10.88 -15.76 -3.95
N LEU A 149 11.09 -16.98 -3.43
CA LEU A 149 10.11 -17.65 -2.54
C LEU A 149 9.83 -16.83 -1.27
N TRP A 150 10.85 -16.13 -0.75
CA TRP A 150 10.68 -15.25 0.42
C TRP A 150 9.75 -14.07 0.11
N GLY A 151 9.90 -13.48 -1.07
CA GLY A 151 8.97 -12.41 -1.52
C GLY A 151 7.54 -12.93 -1.62
N SER A 152 7.34 -14.13 -2.14
CA SER A 152 6.02 -14.77 -2.21
C SER A 152 5.45 -15.05 -0.82
N ALA A 153 6.26 -15.55 0.11
CA ALA A 153 5.84 -15.79 1.50
C ALA A 153 5.47 -14.48 2.22
N LEU A 154 6.25 -13.42 2.05
CA LEU A 154 5.95 -12.09 2.59
C LEU A 154 4.68 -11.49 1.98
N PHE A 155 4.43 -11.71 0.69
CA PHE A 155 3.18 -11.31 0.05
C PHE A 155 1.97 -12.02 0.66
N ILE A 156 2.05 -13.34 0.88
CA ILE A 156 0.96 -14.10 1.54
C ILE A 156 0.72 -13.53 2.95
N LEU A 157 1.78 -13.24 3.70
CA LEU A 157 1.67 -12.61 5.03
C LEU A 157 1.00 -11.23 4.94
N ALA A 158 1.35 -10.42 3.94
CA ALA A 158 0.72 -9.12 3.70
C ALA A 158 -0.78 -9.26 3.39
N VAL A 159 -1.17 -10.23 2.54
CA VAL A 159 -2.58 -10.49 2.23
C VAL A 159 -3.35 -10.88 3.50
N ILE A 160 -2.80 -11.77 4.34
CA ILE A 160 -3.40 -12.13 5.62
C ILE A 160 -3.58 -10.89 6.51
N ALA A 161 -2.55 -10.05 6.60
CA ALA A 161 -2.60 -8.80 7.36
C ALA A 161 -3.72 -7.87 6.88
N PHE A 162 -3.87 -7.69 5.56
CA PHE A 162 -4.95 -6.89 4.99
C PHE A 162 -6.33 -7.51 5.25
N VAL A 163 -6.49 -8.82 5.14
CA VAL A 163 -7.77 -9.51 5.44
C VAL A 163 -8.17 -9.30 6.90
N VAL A 164 -7.23 -9.46 7.84
CA VAL A 164 -7.49 -9.22 9.27
C VAL A 164 -7.94 -7.77 9.49
N ARG A 165 -7.26 -6.82 8.84
CA ARG A 165 -7.59 -5.41 8.95
C ARG A 165 -8.93 -5.06 8.32
N ILE A 166 -9.24 -5.57 7.13
CA ILE A 166 -10.54 -5.41 6.47
C ILE A 166 -11.66 -5.91 7.39
N ASN A 167 -11.51 -7.09 7.97
CA ASN A 167 -12.52 -7.64 8.88
C ASN A 167 -12.74 -6.78 10.14
N ALA A 168 -11.67 -6.16 10.66
CA ALA A 168 -11.78 -5.24 11.79
C ALA A 168 -12.54 -3.96 11.39
N GLU A 169 -12.24 -3.41 10.22
CA GLU A 169 -12.92 -2.20 9.70
C GLU A 169 -14.37 -2.49 9.33
N GLU A 170 -14.67 -3.62 8.68
CA GLU A 170 -16.03 -4.05 8.34
C GLU A 170 -16.92 -4.11 9.59
N LYS A 171 -16.41 -4.68 10.69
CA LYS A 171 -17.14 -4.73 11.97
C LYS A 171 -17.45 -3.32 12.50
N ALA A 172 -16.49 -2.40 12.42
CA ALA A 172 -16.67 -1.03 12.88
C ALA A 172 -17.67 -0.25 11.99
N LEU A 173 -17.59 -0.44 10.67
CA LEU A 173 -18.50 0.20 9.71
C LEU A 173 -19.94 -0.33 9.86
N LEU A 174 -20.13 -1.64 10.00
CA LEU A 174 -21.43 -2.24 10.26
C LEU A 174 -22.02 -1.78 11.59
N ALA A 175 -21.21 -1.65 12.64
CA ALA A 175 -21.67 -1.15 13.93
C ALA A 175 -22.13 0.31 13.85
N LYS A 176 -21.50 1.14 12.99
CA LYS A 176 -21.83 2.56 12.85
C LYS A 176 -22.96 2.82 11.89
N PHE A 177 -22.95 2.20 10.69
CA PHE A 177 -23.84 2.52 9.59
C PHE A 177 -24.98 1.49 9.40
N GLY A 178 -24.87 0.31 10.03
CA GLY A 178 -25.91 -0.71 9.99
C GLY A 178 -26.25 -1.14 8.57
N VAL A 179 -27.55 -1.03 8.24
CA VAL A 179 -28.09 -1.44 6.92
C VAL A 179 -27.71 -0.50 5.77
N GLU A 180 -27.18 0.68 6.06
CA GLU A 180 -26.71 1.61 5.03
C GLU A 180 -25.38 1.20 4.42
N TYR A 181 -24.57 0.40 5.15
CA TYR A 181 -23.29 -0.14 4.72
C TYR A 181 -23.47 -1.39 3.84
#